data_a5aa2950e6cc4630e78b2ed7bc065d63
#
_entry.id   a5aa2950e6cc4630e78b2ed7bc065d63
#
_cell.length_a   1.000
_cell.length_b   1.000
_cell.length_c   1.000
_cell.angle_alpha   90.00
_cell.angle_beta   90.00
_cell.angle_gamma   90.00
#
_symmetry.space_group_name_H-M   'P 1'
#
loop_
_entity.id
_entity.type
_entity.pdbx_description
1 polymer ?
#
loop_
_entity_poly.entity_id
_entity_poly.type
_entity_poly.pdbx_seq_one_letter_code
_entity_poly.pdbx_strand_id
1 'polypeptide(L)'
;MTSRPKLLLAGHLIGGLALWAACGHAALADVPKAQIRGEIDAELRRQLEQAVGRADAAPANRFEARRRARSAMEAAQALLRSEGYYQPTLQDDVEGEDTPVAVVAVTPGRRFVLGETTVTWVAPAPDAVTEQVVTKDLALTPGEPGRAADVLAAEGRIVASLSREGYADAKAEPRRVVVDHASFTVQPNFNIASGALVRLDGIQVRTRGSTNPDWVAGLAPWKAGDRYDPEDVAELERRLLDTGVYDGVNVSLAAPDQMTPEGLRPVVVGLSDRARSLLEAGATYSTAEGVGVDIFQTRFNRFGRAATVKYGGRYASIDSRLGGEVSLPHWRKPGRTLRLSSYLVNEQTDAY
;
A
#
# COMPACT_ATOMS: atom_id res chain seq x y z
N MET A 1 -46.46 -15.50 -26.28
CA MET A 1 -47.08 -14.49 -25.40
C MET A 1 -45.98 -13.56 -24.94
N THR A 2 -45.67 -12.57 -25.71
CA THR A 2 -46.17 -11.16 -25.75
C THR A 2 -46.08 -10.45 -24.40
N SER A 3 -45.13 -9.57 -24.23
CA SER A 3 -45.40 -8.12 -24.28
C SER A 3 -44.15 -7.29 -24.02
N ARG A 4 -43.90 -6.38 -24.94
CA ARG A 4 -43.04 -5.20 -24.76
C ARG A 4 -43.81 -4.09 -24.03
N PRO A 5 -43.18 -3.20 -23.32
CA PRO A 5 -43.72 -1.87 -23.18
C PRO A 5 -42.86 -0.78 -23.81
N LYS A 6 -43.61 0.16 -24.28
CA LYS A 6 -43.41 1.32 -25.11
C LYS A 6 -42.55 2.41 -24.44
N LEU A 7 -41.71 3.05 -25.26
CA LEU A 7 -41.20 4.40 -25.08
C LEU A 7 -42.34 5.43 -24.92
N LEU A 8 -42.23 6.32 -23.94
CA LEU A 8 -42.94 7.57 -23.90
C LEU A 8 -41.94 8.72 -23.65
N LEU A 9 -41.72 9.50 -24.70
CA LEU A 9 -41.15 10.85 -24.61
C LEU A 9 -42.23 11.77 -24.03
N ALA A 10 -41.91 12.53 -23.00
CA ALA A 10 -42.63 13.73 -22.63
C ALA A 10 -41.64 14.79 -22.14
N GLY A 11 -41.41 15.79 -22.98
CA GLY A 11 -40.71 17.00 -22.58
C GLY A 11 -41.59 17.88 -21.72
N HIS A 12 -41.05 18.40 -20.62
CA HIS A 12 -41.58 19.58 -19.94
C HIS A 12 -40.41 20.44 -19.48
N LEU A 13 -40.26 21.56 -20.14
CA LEU A 13 -39.54 22.73 -19.67
C LEU A 13 -40.37 23.33 -18.52
N ILE A 14 -39.86 23.32 -17.31
CA ILE A 14 -40.34 24.18 -16.22
C ILE A 14 -39.12 24.76 -15.53
N GLY A 15 -38.94 26.07 -15.70
CA GLY A 15 -38.03 26.87 -14.91
C GLY A 15 -38.44 26.86 -13.45
N GLY A 16 -37.58 26.35 -12.60
CA GLY A 16 -37.73 26.36 -11.15
C GLY A 16 -36.57 27.14 -10.53
N LEU A 17 -36.90 28.30 -9.95
CA LEU A 17 -36.02 29.01 -9.02
C LEU A 17 -35.57 28.03 -7.92
N ALA A 18 -34.31 27.66 -7.92
CA ALA A 18 -33.72 26.95 -6.80
C ALA A 18 -33.46 27.94 -5.66
N LEU A 19 -34.38 27.99 -4.69
CA LEU A 19 -34.08 28.51 -3.34
C LEU A 19 -32.96 27.60 -2.76
N TRP A 20 -31.76 28.11 -2.69
CA TRP A 20 -30.70 27.55 -1.88
C TRP A 20 -31.06 27.73 -0.41
N ALA A 21 -31.75 26.77 0.18
CA ALA A 21 -31.79 26.62 1.61
C ALA A 21 -30.36 26.25 2.05
N ALA A 22 -29.63 27.25 2.53
CA ALA A 22 -28.40 27.04 3.29
C ALA A 22 -28.79 26.27 4.56
N CYS A 23 -28.85 24.95 4.48
CA CYS A 23 -28.72 24.10 5.67
C CYS A 23 -27.32 24.33 6.24
N GLY A 24 -27.22 25.30 7.15
CA GLY A 24 -26.09 25.41 8.03
C GLY A 24 -25.95 24.08 8.74
N HIS A 25 -25.03 23.26 8.29
CA HIS A 25 -24.51 22.18 9.13
C HIS A 25 -23.89 22.90 10.32
N ALA A 26 -24.61 22.97 11.44
CA ALA A 26 -24.01 23.25 12.72
C ALA A 26 -22.88 22.22 12.83
N ALA A 27 -21.64 22.64 12.74
CA ALA A 27 -20.50 21.84 13.05
C ALA A 27 -20.75 21.34 14.48
N LEU A 28 -21.09 20.08 14.64
CA LEU A 28 -21.22 19.43 15.93
C LEU A 28 -19.92 19.76 16.65
N ALA A 29 -20.02 20.39 17.82
CA ALA A 29 -18.86 20.82 18.55
C ALA A 29 -18.09 19.57 18.99
N ASP A 30 -17.03 19.28 18.25
CA ASP A 30 -16.14 18.16 18.50
C ASP A 30 -15.35 18.44 19.78
N VAL A 31 -15.83 17.92 20.93
CA VAL A 31 -15.27 18.17 22.27
C VAL A 31 -14.31 17.03 22.66
N PRO A 32 -13.23 17.31 23.42
CA PRO A 32 -12.39 16.26 23.97
C PRO A 32 -13.21 15.28 24.81
N LYS A 33 -12.97 13.96 24.69
CA LYS A 33 -13.61 12.96 25.56
C LYS A 33 -13.28 13.19 27.02
N ALA A 34 -12.03 13.62 27.31
CA ALA A 34 -11.59 14.08 28.62
C ALA A 34 -10.50 15.14 28.47
N GLN A 35 -10.39 16.04 29.45
CA GLN A 35 -9.31 17.01 29.51
C GLN A 35 -8.07 16.40 30.16
N ILE A 36 -6.90 16.60 29.57
CA ILE A 36 -5.62 16.16 30.09
C ILE A 36 -5.02 17.27 30.97
N ARG A 37 -4.74 16.97 32.23
CA ARG A 37 -4.10 17.85 33.20
C ARG A 37 -2.73 17.33 33.58
N GLY A 38 -1.81 18.20 33.95
CA GLY A 38 -0.46 17.86 34.42
C GLY A 38 0.63 18.64 33.70
N GLU A 39 1.84 18.55 34.24
CA GLU A 39 3.04 19.13 33.63
C GLU A 39 3.61 18.14 32.62
N ILE A 40 3.24 18.31 31.37
CA ILE A 40 3.62 17.46 30.23
C ILE A 40 4.08 18.37 29.10
N ASP A 41 5.12 17.94 28.36
CA ASP A 41 5.56 18.66 27.17
C ASP A 41 4.46 18.73 26.11
N ALA A 42 4.56 19.70 25.18
CA ALA A 42 3.52 19.99 24.24
C ALA A 42 3.29 18.83 23.24
N GLU A 43 4.34 18.08 22.91
CA GLU A 43 4.25 16.95 21.97
C GLU A 43 3.52 15.77 22.63
N LEU A 44 3.92 15.37 23.81
CA LEU A 44 3.28 14.29 24.56
C LEU A 44 1.82 14.64 24.88
N ARG A 45 1.53 15.93 25.17
CA ARG A 45 0.15 16.40 25.36
C ARG A 45 -0.70 16.17 24.11
N ARG A 46 -0.22 16.56 22.95
CA ARG A 46 -0.93 16.34 21.68
C ARG A 46 -1.21 14.86 21.42
N GLN A 47 -0.22 14.01 21.66
CA GLN A 47 -0.35 12.56 21.50
C GLN A 47 -1.39 11.97 22.47
N LEU A 48 -1.39 12.43 23.73
CA LEU A 48 -2.39 12.04 24.73
C LEU A 48 -3.80 12.48 24.35
N GLU A 49 -3.98 13.72 23.91
CA GLU A 49 -5.26 14.24 23.45
C GLU A 49 -5.78 13.49 22.22
N GLN A 50 -4.89 13.11 21.30
CA GLN A 50 -5.22 12.29 20.15
C GLN A 50 -5.61 10.86 20.55
N ALA A 51 -4.90 10.24 21.48
CA ALA A 51 -5.19 8.89 21.97
C ALA A 51 -6.50 8.82 22.74
N VAL A 52 -6.79 9.83 23.56
CA VAL A 52 -8.07 9.96 24.29
C VAL A 52 -9.22 10.22 23.30
N GLY A 53 -8.97 11.00 22.25
CA GLY A 53 -9.93 11.29 21.19
C GLY A 53 -11.00 12.31 21.59
N ARG A 54 -11.95 12.50 20.68
CA ARG A 54 -13.01 13.50 20.77
C ARG A 54 -14.38 12.84 20.73
N ALA A 55 -15.41 13.59 21.09
CA ALA A 55 -16.81 13.17 21.09
C ALA A 55 -17.71 14.27 20.52
N ASP A 56 -18.85 13.90 19.94
CA ASP A 56 -19.79 14.80 19.28
C ASP A 56 -20.48 15.78 20.26
N ALA A 57 -20.53 15.43 21.54
CA ALA A 57 -21.15 16.25 22.57
C ALA A 57 -20.49 16.08 23.94
N ALA A 58 -20.67 17.06 24.81
CA ALA A 58 -20.29 16.97 26.22
C ALA A 58 -21.03 15.83 26.94
N PRO A 59 -20.49 15.31 28.08
CA PRO A 59 -21.17 14.27 28.84
C PRO A 59 -22.53 14.77 29.35
N ALA A 60 -23.57 13.95 29.19
CA ALA A 60 -24.92 14.32 29.62
C ALA A 60 -25.11 14.34 31.14
N ASN A 61 -24.25 13.62 31.88
CA ASN A 61 -24.31 13.53 33.35
C ASN A 61 -22.97 13.08 33.95
N ARG A 62 -22.84 13.13 35.27
CA ARG A 62 -21.62 12.73 35.99
C ARG A 62 -21.26 11.24 35.79
N PHE A 63 -22.24 10.38 35.60
CA PHE A 63 -21.96 8.95 35.38
C PHE A 63 -21.25 8.75 34.02
N GLU A 64 -21.76 9.42 32.98
CA GLU A 64 -21.13 9.39 31.67
C GLU A 64 -19.74 10.04 31.68
N ALA A 65 -19.58 11.20 32.34
CA ALA A 65 -18.29 11.84 32.49
C ALA A 65 -17.27 10.94 33.20
N ARG A 66 -17.66 10.23 34.24
CA ARG A 66 -16.80 9.26 34.95
C ARG A 66 -16.40 8.09 34.08
N ARG A 67 -17.34 7.55 33.28
CA ARG A 67 -17.05 6.50 32.31
C ARG A 67 -16.03 6.97 31.26
N ARG A 68 -16.21 8.21 30.74
CA ARG A 68 -15.29 8.82 29.79
C ARG A 68 -13.91 9.06 30.40
N ALA A 69 -13.82 9.56 31.63
CA ALA A 69 -12.57 9.79 32.33
C ALA A 69 -11.78 8.48 32.49
N ARG A 70 -12.45 7.39 32.90
CA ARG A 70 -11.82 6.07 33.05
C ARG A 70 -11.30 5.53 31.69
N SER A 71 -12.12 5.58 30.64
CA SER A 71 -11.69 5.15 29.31
C SER A 71 -10.53 6.01 28.77
N ALA A 72 -10.54 7.32 29.03
CA ALA A 72 -9.46 8.22 28.68
C ALA A 72 -8.18 7.91 29.46
N MET A 73 -8.28 7.58 30.74
CA MET A 73 -7.14 7.17 31.57
C MET A 73 -6.50 5.88 31.03
N GLU A 74 -7.30 4.89 30.64
CA GLU A 74 -6.79 3.64 30.03
C GLU A 74 -6.06 3.92 28.71
N ALA A 75 -6.64 4.77 27.85
CA ALA A 75 -6.00 5.19 26.59
C ALA A 75 -4.69 5.97 26.85
N ALA A 76 -4.68 6.89 27.81
CA ALA A 76 -3.49 7.63 28.19
C ALA A 76 -2.40 6.71 28.76
N GLN A 77 -2.76 5.72 29.56
CA GLN A 77 -1.82 4.73 30.08
C GLN A 77 -1.20 3.88 28.99
N ALA A 78 -2.01 3.44 28.02
CA ALA A 78 -1.52 2.67 26.88
C ALA A 78 -0.54 3.48 26.03
N LEU A 79 -0.86 4.75 25.72
CA LEU A 79 0.04 5.66 25.01
C LEU A 79 1.34 5.88 25.76
N LEU A 80 1.27 6.23 27.07
CA LEU A 80 2.46 6.48 27.86
C LEU A 80 3.41 5.28 27.87
N ARG A 81 2.87 4.07 28.01
CA ARG A 81 3.66 2.83 27.92
C ARG A 81 4.28 2.65 26.55
N SER A 82 3.55 2.94 25.47
CA SER A 82 4.09 2.83 24.10
C SER A 82 5.21 3.84 23.83
N GLU A 83 5.17 5.00 24.51
CA GLU A 83 6.19 6.05 24.43
C GLU A 83 7.37 5.86 25.40
N GLY A 84 7.38 4.76 26.16
CA GLY A 84 8.46 4.44 27.09
C GLY A 84 8.27 4.94 28.52
N TYR A 85 7.08 5.40 28.92
CA TYR A 85 6.76 5.77 30.28
C TYR A 85 6.07 4.62 31.00
N TYR A 86 6.83 3.75 31.67
CA TYR A 86 6.30 2.52 32.27
C TYR A 86 5.79 2.70 33.71
N GLN A 87 6.06 3.83 34.33
CA GLN A 87 5.64 4.17 35.70
C GLN A 87 4.86 5.51 35.77
N PRO A 88 3.85 5.71 34.91
CA PRO A 88 3.06 6.93 35.01
C PRO A 88 2.12 6.88 36.24
N THR A 89 1.85 8.03 36.84
CA THR A 89 0.75 8.19 37.77
C THR A 89 -0.41 8.85 37.06
N LEU A 90 -1.57 8.19 37.07
CA LEU A 90 -2.78 8.64 36.42
C LEU A 90 -3.94 8.66 37.40
N GLN A 91 -4.79 9.68 37.32
CA GLN A 91 -6.00 9.79 38.11
C GLN A 91 -7.15 10.28 37.24
N ASP A 92 -8.28 9.56 37.28
CA ASP A 92 -9.52 9.97 36.62
C ASP A 92 -10.38 10.79 37.60
N ASP A 93 -10.93 11.91 37.12
CA ASP A 93 -11.78 12.79 37.90
C ASP A 93 -12.91 13.38 37.05
N VAL A 94 -13.92 13.96 37.75
CA VAL A 94 -15.04 14.66 37.12
C VAL A 94 -15.22 15.99 37.78
N GLU A 95 -14.92 17.07 37.08
CA GLU A 95 -15.11 18.44 37.48
C GLU A 95 -16.51 18.97 37.06
N GLY A 96 -17.02 19.94 37.83
CA GLY A 96 -18.30 20.60 37.58
C GLY A 96 -19.52 19.83 38.10
N GLU A 97 -20.47 20.56 38.69
CA GLU A 97 -21.73 20.01 39.22
C GLU A 97 -22.81 20.03 38.11
N ASP A 98 -23.05 21.15 37.49
CA ASP A 98 -24.10 21.33 36.47
C ASP A 98 -23.64 20.90 35.07
N THR A 99 -22.36 21.09 34.74
CA THR A 99 -21.73 20.70 33.47
C THR A 99 -20.55 19.80 33.74
N PRO A 100 -20.76 18.49 33.90
CA PRO A 100 -19.71 17.55 34.23
C PRO A 100 -18.69 17.43 33.12
N VAL A 101 -17.41 17.59 33.47
CA VAL A 101 -16.27 17.45 32.55
C VAL A 101 -15.41 16.29 33.02
N ALA A 102 -15.11 15.38 32.13
CA ALA A 102 -14.18 14.30 32.37
C ALA A 102 -12.73 14.84 32.35
N VAL A 103 -11.94 14.50 33.36
CA VAL A 103 -10.56 14.96 33.50
C VAL A 103 -9.65 13.77 33.79
N VAL A 104 -8.44 13.78 33.20
CA VAL A 104 -7.38 12.83 33.51
C VAL A 104 -6.14 13.63 33.92
N ALA A 105 -5.75 13.49 35.19
CA ALA A 105 -4.49 14.03 35.67
C ALA A 105 -3.36 13.06 35.36
N VAL A 106 -2.31 13.54 34.71
CA VAL A 106 -1.20 12.75 34.18
C VAL A 106 0.13 13.26 34.73
N THR A 107 0.88 12.36 35.36
CA THR A 107 2.29 12.53 35.69
C THR A 107 3.06 11.42 34.99
N PRO A 108 3.78 11.71 33.89
CA PRO A 108 4.41 10.66 33.06
C PRO A 108 5.48 9.85 33.79
N GLY A 109 6.17 10.48 34.75
CA GLY A 109 7.34 9.90 35.39
C GLY A 109 8.57 9.93 34.48
N ARG A 110 9.58 9.11 34.84
CA ARG A 110 10.81 9.00 34.06
C ARG A 110 10.57 8.16 32.78
N ARG A 111 11.08 8.67 31.66
CA ARG A 111 11.08 7.94 30.41
C ARG A 111 12.18 6.88 30.42
N PHE A 112 11.85 5.64 30.08
CA PHE A 112 12.80 4.55 29.94
C PHE A 112 13.51 4.66 28.61
N VAL A 113 14.76 4.23 28.56
CA VAL A 113 15.60 4.25 27.38
C VAL A 113 15.91 2.84 26.90
N LEU A 114 16.28 2.71 25.64
CA LEU A 114 16.76 1.43 25.11
C LEU A 114 18.05 1.01 25.81
N GLY A 115 18.09 -0.21 26.28
CA GLY A 115 19.27 -0.90 26.78
C GLY A 115 19.91 -1.74 25.69
N GLU A 116 20.59 -2.82 26.12
CA GLU A 116 21.17 -3.80 25.20
C GLU A 116 20.07 -4.52 24.42
N THR A 117 20.24 -4.61 23.09
CA THR A 117 19.34 -5.32 22.20
C THR A 117 20.02 -6.59 21.73
N THR A 118 19.31 -7.71 21.79
CA THR A 118 19.83 -9.03 21.37
C THR A 118 18.96 -9.66 20.30
N VAL A 119 19.59 -10.41 19.39
CA VAL A 119 18.90 -11.26 18.42
C VAL A 119 19.25 -12.70 18.74
N THR A 120 18.24 -13.52 18.95
CA THR A 120 18.36 -14.97 19.18
C THR A 120 17.87 -15.70 17.93
N TRP A 121 18.75 -16.47 17.32
CA TRP A 121 18.40 -17.24 16.13
C TRP A 121 17.75 -18.57 16.50
N VAL A 122 16.57 -18.80 15.93
CA VAL A 122 15.95 -20.13 15.92
C VAL A 122 16.62 -20.92 14.79
N ALA A 123 17.14 -22.09 15.10
CA ALA A 123 17.92 -22.88 14.13
C ALA A 123 17.13 -23.24 12.85
N PRO A 124 17.78 -23.16 11.69
CA PRO A 124 19.17 -22.80 11.45
C PRO A 124 19.40 -21.29 11.57
N ALA A 125 20.59 -20.88 12.03
CA ALA A 125 21.01 -19.49 11.99
C ALA A 125 21.45 -19.10 10.56
N PRO A 126 21.38 -17.79 10.18
CA PRO A 126 21.94 -17.34 8.92
C PRO A 126 23.48 -17.44 8.91
N ASP A 127 24.09 -17.20 7.76
CA ASP A 127 25.55 -17.13 7.69
C ASP A 127 26.08 -15.88 8.44
N ALA A 128 27.34 -15.94 8.88
CA ALA A 128 27.95 -14.90 9.72
C ALA A 128 27.99 -13.52 9.07
N VAL A 129 28.05 -13.43 7.75
CA VAL A 129 28.05 -12.15 7.03
C VAL A 129 26.65 -11.53 7.09
N THR A 130 25.63 -12.32 6.81
CA THR A 130 24.23 -11.92 6.92
C THR A 130 23.88 -11.51 8.36
N GLU A 131 24.37 -12.26 9.36
CA GLU A 131 24.15 -11.92 10.78
C GLU A 131 24.70 -10.52 11.13
N GLN A 132 25.88 -10.17 10.61
CA GLN A 132 26.45 -8.83 10.80
C GLN A 132 25.62 -7.73 10.12
N VAL A 133 25.15 -7.97 8.89
CA VAL A 133 24.29 -7.03 8.16
C VAL A 133 23.00 -6.80 8.92
N VAL A 134 22.33 -7.85 9.36
CA VAL A 134 21.07 -7.78 10.11
C VAL A 134 21.25 -7.04 11.44
N THR A 135 22.34 -7.30 12.16
CA THR A 135 22.64 -6.63 13.44
C THR A 135 22.84 -5.13 13.23
N LYS A 136 23.48 -4.73 12.15
CA LYS A 136 23.64 -3.31 11.80
C LYS A 136 22.31 -2.64 11.42
N ASP A 137 21.45 -3.35 10.71
CA ASP A 137 20.14 -2.86 10.25
C ASP A 137 19.09 -2.74 11.37
N LEU A 138 19.37 -3.27 12.58
CA LEU A 138 18.50 -3.10 13.74
C LEU A 138 18.13 -1.63 13.98
N ALA A 139 19.11 -0.72 13.82
CA ALA A 139 18.94 0.72 14.02
C ALA A 139 18.22 1.06 15.37
N LEU A 140 18.61 0.37 16.44
CA LEU A 140 18.23 0.66 17.81
C LEU A 140 19.49 1.07 18.56
N THR A 141 19.52 2.32 19.02
CA THR A 141 20.68 2.88 19.71
C THR A 141 20.44 2.85 21.23
N PRO A 142 21.30 2.20 22.01
CA PRO A 142 21.19 2.30 23.47
C PRO A 142 21.19 3.74 23.95
N GLY A 143 20.32 4.05 24.90
CA GLY A 143 20.13 5.41 25.42
C GLY A 143 19.04 6.23 24.73
N GLU A 144 18.58 5.84 23.56
CA GLU A 144 17.39 6.44 22.92
C GLU A 144 16.09 6.04 23.65
N PRO A 145 15.00 6.81 23.48
CA PRO A 145 13.71 6.48 24.09
C PRO A 145 13.24 5.07 23.77
N GLY A 146 12.85 4.30 24.80
CA GLY A 146 12.39 2.91 24.65
C GLY A 146 10.94 2.81 24.16
N ARG A 147 10.67 3.30 22.93
CA ARG A 147 9.35 3.28 22.31
C ARG A 147 9.00 1.90 21.77
N ALA A 148 7.77 1.47 21.99
CA ALA A 148 7.27 0.20 21.44
C ALA A 148 7.27 0.19 19.91
N ALA A 149 6.99 1.32 19.26
CA ALA A 149 7.01 1.44 17.81
C ALA A 149 8.40 1.19 17.22
N ASP A 150 9.46 1.71 17.86
CA ASP A 150 10.84 1.55 17.39
C ASP A 150 11.29 0.09 17.49
N VAL A 151 10.92 -0.60 18.59
CA VAL A 151 11.16 -2.03 18.77
C VAL A 151 10.43 -2.86 17.71
N LEU A 152 9.18 -2.53 17.42
CA LEU A 152 8.40 -3.22 16.38
C LEU A 152 8.98 -3.00 14.98
N ALA A 153 9.37 -1.76 14.68
CA ALA A 153 10.01 -1.42 13.41
C ALA A 153 11.36 -2.13 13.24
N ALA A 154 12.14 -2.29 14.32
CA ALA A 154 13.38 -3.04 14.29
C ALA A 154 13.17 -4.52 13.93
N GLU A 155 12.15 -5.15 14.50
CA GLU A 155 11.78 -6.53 14.15
C GLU A 155 11.45 -6.66 12.66
N GLY A 156 10.67 -5.72 12.11
CA GLY A 156 10.37 -5.68 10.68
C GLY A 156 11.63 -5.49 9.82
N ARG A 157 12.57 -4.63 10.26
CA ARG A 157 13.86 -4.43 9.56
C ARG A 157 14.71 -5.70 9.52
N ILE A 158 14.78 -6.46 10.62
CA ILE A 158 15.47 -7.74 10.67
C ILE A 158 14.94 -8.69 9.59
N VAL A 159 13.62 -8.89 9.56
CA VAL A 159 12.99 -9.81 8.59
C VAL A 159 13.21 -9.32 7.15
N ALA A 160 13.07 -8.01 6.91
CA ALA A 160 13.29 -7.43 5.59
C ALA A 160 14.76 -7.54 5.14
N SER A 161 15.72 -7.36 6.07
CA SER A 161 17.15 -7.52 5.80
C SER A 161 17.49 -8.98 5.46
N LEU A 162 16.97 -9.92 6.24
CA LEU A 162 17.13 -11.36 5.94
C LEU A 162 16.56 -11.72 4.57
N SER A 163 15.38 -11.20 4.24
CA SER A 163 14.75 -11.45 2.93
C SER A 163 15.62 -10.97 1.77
N ARG A 164 16.22 -9.78 1.88
CA ARG A 164 17.17 -9.24 0.87
C ARG A 164 18.46 -10.04 0.78
N GLU A 165 18.87 -10.67 1.88
CA GLU A 165 20.03 -11.56 1.91
C GLU A 165 19.70 -13.00 1.49
N GLY A 166 18.53 -13.24 0.92
CA GLY A 166 18.16 -14.54 0.35
C GLY A 166 17.39 -15.47 1.28
N TYR A 167 17.09 -15.04 2.50
CA TYR A 167 16.31 -15.85 3.45
C TYR A 167 14.82 -15.52 3.31
N ALA A 168 14.22 -16.01 2.21
CA ALA A 168 12.85 -15.68 1.82
C ALA A 168 11.78 -16.09 2.84
N ASP A 169 12.04 -17.11 3.65
CA ASP A 169 11.10 -17.65 4.64
C ASP A 169 11.37 -17.11 6.05
N ALA A 170 12.20 -16.06 6.16
CA ALA A 170 12.52 -15.44 7.43
C ALA A 170 11.24 -14.89 8.11
N LYS A 171 11.11 -15.18 9.39
CA LYS A 171 9.99 -14.71 10.21
C LYS A 171 10.42 -14.39 11.62
N ALA A 172 9.73 -13.43 12.22
CA ALA A 172 9.87 -13.15 13.64
C ALA A 172 8.97 -14.12 14.43
N GLU A 173 9.57 -14.76 15.44
CA GLU A 173 8.86 -15.49 16.49
C GLU A 173 8.56 -14.53 17.66
N PRO A 174 7.71 -14.89 18.63
CA PRO A 174 7.37 -14.01 19.75
C PRO A 174 8.63 -13.49 20.46
N ARG A 175 8.82 -12.16 20.40
CA ARG A 175 9.93 -11.47 21.06
C ARG A 175 9.72 -11.40 22.56
N ARG A 176 10.83 -11.28 23.29
CA ARG A 176 10.83 -10.97 24.72
C ARG A 176 11.36 -9.56 24.94
N VAL A 177 10.60 -8.72 25.64
CA VAL A 177 11.03 -7.39 26.02
C VAL A 177 11.12 -7.34 27.56
N VAL A 178 12.29 -7.04 28.10
CA VAL A 178 12.48 -6.87 29.52
C VAL A 178 12.50 -5.38 29.84
N VAL A 179 11.61 -4.95 30.71
CA VAL A 179 11.57 -3.58 31.26
C VAL A 179 12.22 -3.61 32.64
N ASP A 180 13.42 -3.05 32.73
CA ASP A 180 14.15 -2.96 34.00
C ASP A 180 13.83 -1.64 34.70
N HIS A 181 13.10 -1.72 35.75
CA HIS A 181 12.68 -0.58 36.58
C HIS A 181 13.80 0.02 37.43
N ALA A 182 14.86 -0.73 37.70
CA ALA A 182 15.99 -0.26 38.48
C ALA A 182 16.93 0.64 37.69
N SER A 183 17.21 0.22 36.42
CA SER A 183 18.06 0.98 35.50
C SER A 183 17.27 1.93 34.58
N PHE A 184 15.94 1.83 34.55
CA PHE A 184 15.05 2.55 33.64
C PHE A 184 15.36 2.23 32.16
N THR A 185 15.59 0.93 31.86
CA THR A 185 15.90 0.50 30.52
C THR A 185 14.89 -0.50 29.98
N VAL A 186 14.78 -0.53 28.65
CA VAL A 186 14.00 -1.50 27.89
C VAL A 186 14.98 -2.33 27.07
N GLN A 187 15.00 -3.64 27.27
CA GLN A 187 15.92 -4.58 26.63
C GLN A 187 15.15 -5.53 25.71
N PRO A 188 15.05 -5.24 24.41
CA PRO A 188 14.41 -6.13 23.45
C PRO A 188 15.30 -7.35 23.14
N ASN A 189 14.71 -8.54 23.17
CA ASN A 189 15.29 -9.75 22.61
C ASN A 189 14.38 -10.23 21.50
N PHE A 190 14.89 -10.24 20.27
CA PHE A 190 14.19 -10.70 19.07
C PHE A 190 14.50 -12.17 18.82
N ASN A 191 13.46 -12.99 18.73
CA ASN A 191 13.59 -14.40 18.34
C ASN A 191 13.28 -14.51 16.86
N ILE A 192 14.27 -14.87 16.05
CA ILE A 192 14.17 -14.86 14.59
C ILE A 192 14.47 -16.24 14.02
N ALA A 193 13.53 -16.76 13.24
CA ALA A 193 13.75 -17.92 12.39
C ALA A 193 14.14 -17.42 11.00
N SER A 194 15.40 -17.62 10.60
CA SER A 194 15.87 -17.19 9.27
C SER A 194 15.34 -18.08 8.14
N GLY A 195 15.09 -19.35 8.42
CA GLY A 195 14.84 -20.33 7.37
C GLY A 195 16.12 -20.71 6.62
N ALA A 196 15.96 -21.38 5.48
CA ALA A 196 17.05 -21.75 4.60
C ALA A 196 17.38 -20.61 3.62
N LEU A 197 18.67 -20.53 3.22
CA LEU A 197 19.06 -19.66 2.11
C LEU A 197 18.41 -20.16 0.82
N VAL A 198 17.67 -19.29 0.14
CA VAL A 198 16.97 -19.59 -1.09
C VAL A 198 17.74 -19.05 -2.28
N ARG A 199 17.89 -19.89 -3.31
CA ARG A 199 18.37 -19.51 -4.63
C ARG A 199 17.25 -19.64 -5.63
N LEU A 200 17.19 -18.70 -6.57
CA LEU A 200 16.15 -18.69 -7.59
C LEU A 200 16.41 -19.77 -8.64
N ASP A 201 15.34 -20.44 -9.03
CA ASP A 201 15.31 -21.32 -10.20
C ASP A 201 14.66 -20.58 -11.38
N GLY A 202 14.16 -21.31 -12.36
CA GLY A 202 13.38 -20.76 -13.47
C GLY A 202 12.02 -20.19 -13.06
N ILE A 203 11.28 -19.76 -14.08
CA ILE A 203 9.94 -19.18 -13.93
C ILE A 203 8.87 -20.19 -14.34
N GLN A 204 7.84 -20.34 -13.52
CA GLN A 204 6.63 -21.12 -13.83
C GLN A 204 5.49 -20.17 -14.16
N VAL A 205 5.15 -20.05 -15.45
CA VAL A 205 4.04 -19.19 -15.89
C VAL A 205 2.71 -19.92 -15.78
N ARG A 206 1.77 -19.31 -15.08
CA ARG A 206 0.37 -19.77 -14.96
C ARG A 206 -0.54 -18.76 -15.63
N THR A 207 -1.02 -19.09 -16.81
CA THR A 207 -1.95 -18.24 -17.58
C THR A 207 -2.98 -19.09 -18.33
N ARG A 208 -4.16 -18.51 -18.56
CA ARG A 208 -5.15 -19.05 -19.52
C ARG A 208 -5.08 -18.35 -20.88
N GLY A 209 -4.18 -17.39 -21.00
CA GLY A 209 -4.00 -16.56 -22.18
C GLY A 209 -2.99 -17.14 -23.18
N SER A 210 -2.51 -16.27 -24.08
CA SER A 210 -1.57 -16.62 -25.15
C SER A 210 -0.13 -16.17 -24.89
N THR A 211 0.18 -15.73 -23.64
CA THR A 211 1.52 -15.25 -23.28
C THR A 211 2.55 -16.37 -23.40
N ASN A 212 3.67 -16.07 -24.06
CA ASN A 212 4.78 -17.00 -24.22
C ASN A 212 5.60 -17.08 -22.94
N PRO A 213 5.74 -18.28 -22.31
CA PRO A 213 6.52 -18.45 -21.07
C PRO A 213 7.99 -18.06 -21.22
N ASP A 214 8.63 -18.39 -22.36
CA ASP A 214 10.04 -18.07 -22.60
C ASP A 214 10.28 -16.55 -22.67
N TRP A 215 9.30 -15.82 -23.21
CA TRP A 215 9.37 -14.36 -23.23
C TRP A 215 9.28 -13.79 -21.81
N VAL A 216 8.39 -14.34 -20.95
CA VAL A 216 8.30 -13.93 -19.54
C VAL A 216 9.60 -14.24 -18.81
N ALA A 217 10.17 -15.44 -19.01
CA ALA A 217 11.45 -15.83 -18.45
C ALA A 217 12.59 -14.90 -18.86
N GLY A 218 12.59 -14.43 -20.11
CA GLY A 218 13.55 -13.44 -20.61
C GLY A 218 13.41 -12.03 -19.99
N LEU A 219 12.34 -11.77 -19.24
CA LEU A 219 12.15 -10.50 -18.51
C LEU A 219 12.70 -10.55 -17.07
N ALA A 220 13.03 -11.72 -16.56
CA ALA A 220 13.59 -11.85 -15.22
C ALA A 220 14.89 -11.05 -15.07
N PRO A 221 15.09 -10.29 -13.98
CA PRO A 221 16.35 -9.61 -13.71
C PRO A 221 17.42 -10.55 -13.16
N TRP A 222 17.07 -11.78 -12.76
CA TRP A 222 17.97 -12.79 -12.19
C TRP A 222 18.26 -13.92 -13.18
N LYS A 223 19.24 -14.74 -12.80
CA LYS A 223 19.57 -16.02 -13.43
C LYS A 223 19.29 -17.17 -12.46
N ALA A 224 19.10 -18.37 -13.00
CA ALA A 224 19.00 -19.57 -12.18
C ALA A 224 20.28 -19.75 -11.34
N GLY A 225 20.11 -20.01 -10.03
CA GLY A 225 21.18 -20.10 -9.05
C GLY A 225 21.52 -18.78 -8.34
N ASP A 226 21.02 -17.64 -8.80
CA ASP A 226 21.20 -16.37 -8.07
C ASP A 226 20.46 -16.43 -6.72
N ARG A 227 20.99 -15.70 -5.75
CA ARG A 227 20.35 -15.56 -4.44
C ARG A 227 18.99 -14.87 -4.61
N TYR A 228 18.00 -15.31 -3.85
CA TYR A 228 16.69 -14.63 -3.84
C TYR A 228 16.84 -13.17 -3.39
N ASP A 229 16.20 -12.28 -4.12
CA ASP A 229 16.00 -10.88 -3.75
C ASP A 229 14.52 -10.51 -4.03
N PRO A 230 13.78 -10.01 -3.03
CA PRO A 230 12.40 -9.59 -3.22
C PRO A 230 12.26 -8.42 -4.22
N GLU A 231 13.30 -7.58 -4.39
CA GLU A 231 13.28 -6.47 -5.34
C GLU A 231 13.30 -6.99 -6.78
N ASP A 232 14.03 -8.04 -7.06
CA ASP A 232 14.09 -8.68 -8.37
C ASP A 232 12.71 -9.26 -8.75
N VAL A 233 12.04 -9.91 -7.80
CA VAL A 233 10.70 -10.47 -8.00
C VAL A 233 9.68 -9.34 -8.25
N ALA A 234 9.74 -8.27 -7.48
CA ALA A 234 8.90 -7.09 -7.67
C ALA A 234 9.20 -6.37 -9.00
N GLU A 235 10.46 -6.34 -9.44
CA GLU A 235 10.83 -5.76 -10.73
C GLU A 235 10.22 -6.54 -11.90
N LEU A 236 10.21 -7.88 -11.85
CA LEU A 236 9.54 -8.68 -12.87
C LEU A 236 8.03 -8.38 -12.91
N GLU A 237 7.39 -8.25 -11.76
CA GLU A 237 5.98 -7.90 -11.66
C GLU A 237 5.70 -6.53 -12.30
N ARG A 238 6.50 -5.52 -11.99
CA ARG A 238 6.41 -4.18 -12.62
C ARG A 238 6.55 -4.25 -14.13
N ARG A 239 7.58 -4.96 -14.63
CA ARG A 239 7.79 -5.13 -16.08
C ARG A 239 6.59 -5.72 -16.79
N LEU A 240 5.92 -6.69 -16.18
CA LEU A 240 4.73 -7.30 -16.73
C LEU A 240 3.52 -6.36 -16.67
N LEU A 241 3.31 -5.68 -15.54
CA LEU A 241 2.22 -4.69 -15.36
C LEU A 241 2.34 -3.52 -16.34
N ASP A 242 3.54 -3.00 -16.54
CA ASP A 242 3.81 -1.85 -17.42
C ASP A 242 3.49 -2.13 -18.89
N THR A 243 3.34 -3.40 -19.29
CA THR A 243 2.89 -3.76 -20.64
C THR A 243 1.45 -3.35 -20.92
N GLY A 244 0.60 -3.23 -19.90
CA GLY A 244 -0.81 -2.84 -19.99
C GLY A 244 -1.73 -3.88 -20.64
N VAL A 245 -1.26 -5.12 -20.87
CA VAL A 245 -2.04 -6.19 -21.49
C VAL A 245 -2.64 -7.19 -20.51
N TYR A 246 -2.35 -7.01 -19.24
CA TYR A 246 -2.87 -7.84 -18.15
C TYR A 246 -3.77 -7.01 -17.23
N ASP A 247 -4.86 -7.59 -16.77
CA ASP A 247 -5.74 -7.04 -15.74
C ASP A 247 -5.22 -7.38 -14.33
N GLY A 248 -4.39 -8.42 -14.23
CA GLY A 248 -3.72 -8.82 -13.00
C GLY A 248 -2.45 -9.58 -13.28
N VAL A 249 -1.43 -9.25 -12.52
CA VAL A 249 -0.14 -9.94 -12.48
C VAL A 249 0.15 -10.27 -11.02
N ASN A 250 0.58 -11.48 -10.76
CA ASN A 250 1.07 -11.89 -9.46
C ASN A 250 2.39 -12.64 -9.66
N VAL A 251 3.45 -12.13 -9.07
CA VAL A 251 4.77 -12.76 -9.09
C VAL A 251 5.16 -13.12 -7.68
N SER A 252 5.38 -14.39 -7.42
CA SER A 252 5.69 -14.88 -6.09
C SER A 252 6.66 -16.04 -6.12
N LEU A 253 7.47 -16.16 -5.09
CA LEU A 253 8.29 -17.35 -4.89
C LEU A 253 7.35 -18.56 -4.66
N ALA A 254 7.68 -19.71 -5.21
CA ALA A 254 6.93 -20.93 -4.97
C ALA A 254 6.97 -21.32 -3.49
N ALA A 255 6.08 -22.17 -3.04
CA ALA A 255 6.03 -22.63 -1.65
C ALA A 255 7.33 -23.39 -1.25
N PRO A 256 7.72 -23.40 0.04
CA PRO A 256 8.97 -24.02 0.49
C PRO A 256 9.10 -25.51 0.14
N ASP A 257 8.00 -26.23 0.05
CA ASP A 257 7.94 -27.64 -0.35
C ASP A 257 8.25 -27.89 -1.84
N GLN A 258 8.31 -26.84 -2.65
CA GLN A 258 8.68 -26.91 -4.07
C GLN A 258 10.15 -26.55 -4.31
N MET A 259 10.93 -26.41 -3.26
CA MET A 259 12.38 -26.24 -3.36
C MET A 259 13.03 -27.55 -3.83
N THR A 260 13.96 -27.43 -4.79
CA THR A 260 14.72 -28.58 -5.28
C THR A 260 15.73 -29.07 -4.23
N PRO A 261 16.24 -30.30 -4.36
CA PRO A 261 17.29 -30.80 -3.46
C PRO A 261 18.57 -29.92 -3.44
N GLU A 262 18.82 -29.19 -4.53
CA GLU A 262 19.95 -28.25 -4.67
C GLU A 262 19.67 -26.89 -4.02
N GLY A 263 18.50 -26.70 -3.37
CA GLY A 263 18.13 -25.44 -2.72
C GLY A 263 17.62 -24.36 -3.69
N LEU A 264 17.26 -24.77 -4.93
CA LEU A 264 16.68 -23.87 -5.90
C LEU A 264 15.16 -23.82 -5.77
N ARG A 265 14.56 -22.65 -5.96
CA ARG A 265 13.13 -22.45 -5.80
C ARG A 265 12.58 -21.63 -6.96
N PRO A 266 11.57 -22.14 -7.69
CA PRO A 266 11.03 -21.44 -8.85
C PRO A 266 10.20 -20.22 -8.43
N VAL A 267 10.12 -19.24 -9.34
CA VAL A 267 9.21 -18.10 -9.22
C VAL A 267 7.96 -18.40 -10.03
N VAL A 268 6.79 -18.28 -9.40
CA VAL A 268 5.49 -18.51 -10.02
C VAL A 268 4.94 -17.17 -10.50
N VAL A 269 4.63 -17.08 -11.79
CA VAL A 269 4.05 -15.90 -12.42
C VAL A 269 2.61 -16.23 -12.86
N GLY A 270 1.64 -15.68 -12.13
CA GLY A 270 0.22 -15.76 -12.46
C GLY A 270 -0.20 -14.56 -13.31
N LEU A 271 -0.74 -14.82 -14.50
CA LEU A 271 -1.18 -13.77 -15.42
C LEU A 271 -2.68 -13.88 -15.68
N SER A 272 -3.39 -12.77 -15.53
CA SER A 272 -4.78 -12.59 -15.95
C SER A 272 -4.80 -11.65 -17.15
N ASP A 273 -5.03 -12.22 -18.33
CA ASP A 273 -5.03 -11.45 -19.56
C ASP A 273 -6.24 -10.51 -19.60
N ARG A 274 -6.01 -9.29 -20.07
CA ARG A 274 -7.05 -8.33 -20.44
C ARG A 274 -7.90 -8.88 -21.60
N ALA A 275 -9.10 -8.32 -21.80
CA ALA A 275 -9.92 -8.60 -22.97
C ALA A 275 -9.09 -8.46 -24.24
N ARG A 276 -9.16 -9.48 -25.13
CA ARG A 276 -8.29 -9.58 -26.32
C ARG A 276 -8.43 -8.42 -27.29
N SER A 277 -9.55 -7.73 -27.28
CA SER A 277 -9.77 -6.58 -28.14
C SER A 277 -10.68 -5.54 -27.47
N LEU A 278 -10.41 -4.29 -27.78
CA LEU A 278 -11.21 -3.13 -27.40
C LEU A 278 -11.61 -2.40 -28.67
N LEU A 279 -12.90 -2.12 -28.85
CA LEU A 279 -13.42 -1.27 -29.89
C LEU A 279 -13.83 0.08 -29.26
N GLU A 280 -13.24 1.14 -29.77
CA GLU A 280 -13.52 2.52 -29.37
C GLU A 280 -14.21 3.22 -30.54
N ALA A 281 -15.37 3.83 -30.31
CA ALA A 281 -16.07 4.67 -31.27
C ALA A 281 -16.43 5.99 -30.61
N GLY A 282 -16.14 7.08 -31.26
CA GLY A 282 -16.38 8.42 -30.78
C GLY A 282 -17.02 9.30 -31.85
N ALA A 283 -17.81 10.30 -31.43
CA ALA A 283 -18.28 11.38 -32.27
C ALA A 283 -17.91 12.70 -31.61
N THR A 284 -17.35 13.61 -32.37
CA THR A 284 -16.94 14.93 -31.92
C THR A 284 -17.61 16.01 -32.75
N TYR A 285 -17.96 17.12 -32.12
CA TYR A 285 -18.40 18.30 -32.79
C TYR A 285 -17.64 19.52 -32.27
N SER A 286 -17.05 20.27 -33.16
CA SER A 286 -16.36 21.51 -32.85
C SER A 286 -16.79 22.58 -33.85
N THR A 287 -16.99 23.82 -33.39
CA THR A 287 -17.30 24.96 -34.29
C THR A 287 -16.17 25.30 -35.24
N ALA A 288 -14.93 24.89 -34.91
CA ALA A 288 -13.75 25.09 -35.74
C ALA A 288 -13.51 23.93 -36.73
N GLU A 289 -13.76 22.68 -36.33
CA GLU A 289 -13.43 21.48 -37.08
C GLU A 289 -14.65 20.74 -37.68
N GLY A 290 -15.88 21.19 -37.32
CA GLY A 290 -17.12 20.55 -37.75
C GLY A 290 -17.42 19.25 -37.04
N VAL A 291 -18.10 18.32 -37.71
CA VAL A 291 -18.45 17.00 -37.20
C VAL A 291 -17.31 16.03 -37.50
N GLY A 292 -16.90 15.25 -36.49
CA GLY A 292 -15.94 14.15 -36.65
C GLY A 292 -16.46 12.85 -36.06
N VAL A 293 -16.08 11.73 -36.67
CA VAL A 293 -16.35 10.38 -36.19
C VAL A 293 -15.04 9.62 -36.18
N ASP A 294 -14.76 8.88 -35.11
CA ASP A 294 -13.58 8.04 -34.98
C ASP A 294 -13.97 6.61 -34.58
N ILE A 295 -13.28 5.65 -35.16
CA ILE A 295 -13.42 4.23 -34.84
C ILE A 295 -12.02 3.63 -34.79
N PHE A 296 -11.66 3.07 -33.64
CA PHE A 296 -10.39 2.38 -33.43
C PHE A 296 -10.62 1.01 -32.79
N GLN A 297 -9.87 0.02 -33.27
CA GLN A 297 -9.80 -1.27 -32.63
C GLN A 297 -8.39 -1.51 -32.11
N THR A 298 -8.29 -1.86 -30.83
CA THR A 298 -7.06 -2.25 -30.17
C THR A 298 -7.08 -3.75 -29.91
N ARG A 299 -6.03 -4.46 -30.26
CA ARG A 299 -5.84 -5.88 -29.95
C ARG A 299 -4.65 -6.04 -29.02
N PHE A 300 -4.90 -6.66 -27.87
CA PHE A 300 -3.90 -6.89 -26.83
C PHE A 300 -3.26 -8.27 -26.96
N ASN A 301 -1.98 -8.35 -26.59
CA ASN A 301 -1.16 -9.56 -26.55
C ASN A 301 -1.21 -10.41 -27.83
N ARG A 302 -1.18 -9.76 -28.99
CA ARG A 302 -1.42 -10.40 -30.30
C ARG A 302 -0.42 -11.51 -30.64
N PHE A 303 0.83 -11.39 -30.15
CA PHE A 303 1.94 -12.28 -30.47
C PHE A 303 2.48 -13.04 -29.25
N GLY A 304 1.77 -13.06 -28.14
CA GLY A 304 2.21 -13.71 -26.91
C GLY A 304 3.39 -13.01 -26.19
N ARG A 305 3.75 -11.79 -26.62
CA ARG A 305 4.84 -10.98 -26.07
C ARG A 305 4.37 -9.60 -25.66
N ALA A 306 3.16 -9.54 -25.15
CA ALA A 306 2.47 -8.30 -24.74
C ALA A 306 2.36 -7.25 -25.88
N ALA A 307 2.45 -7.65 -27.12
CA ALA A 307 2.31 -6.74 -28.25
C ALA A 307 0.89 -6.19 -28.34
N THR A 308 0.76 -4.88 -28.55
CA THR A 308 -0.51 -4.20 -28.77
C THR A 308 -0.58 -3.70 -30.21
N VAL A 309 -1.68 -3.99 -30.90
CA VAL A 309 -1.95 -3.53 -32.27
C VAL A 309 -3.20 -2.67 -32.23
N LYS A 310 -3.08 -1.39 -32.56
CA LYS A 310 -4.20 -0.44 -32.68
C LYS A 310 -4.33 -0.05 -34.16
N TYR A 311 -5.55 -0.12 -34.72
CA TYR A 311 -5.85 0.31 -36.07
C TYR A 311 -7.25 0.89 -36.13
N GLY A 312 -7.46 1.79 -37.09
CA GLY A 312 -8.73 2.49 -37.25
C GLY A 312 -8.55 3.81 -37.94
N GLY A 313 -9.59 4.63 -37.89
CA GLY A 313 -9.56 5.92 -38.53
C GLY A 313 -10.46 6.94 -37.85
N ARG A 314 -10.21 8.19 -38.19
CA ARG A 314 -11.04 9.34 -37.93
C ARG A 314 -11.45 9.94 -39.26
N TYR A 315 -12.70 10.27 -39.39
CA TYR A 315 -13.24 11.07 -40.48
C TYR A 315 -13.84 12.36 -39.92
N ALA A 316 -13.32 13.49 -40.33
CA ALA A 316 -13.82 14.80 -39.93
C ALA A 316 -13.76 15.76 -41.12
N SER A 317 -14.46 16.90 -41.02
CA SER A 317 -14.57 17.84 -42.11
C SER A 317 -13.23 18.44 -42.57
N ILE A 318 -12.25 18.57 -41.65
CA ILE A 318 -10.95 19.19 -41.93
C ILE A 318 -9.83 18.16 -41.90
N ASP A 319 -9.89 17.19 -40.97
CA ASP A 319 -8.84 16.17 -40.78
C ASP A 319 -9.43 14.76 -40.86
N SER A 320 -8.98 14.00 -41.83
CA SER A 320 -9.35 12.59 -41.97
C SER A 320 -8.09 11.74 -41.99
N ARG A 321 -8.04 10.71 -41.12
CA ARG A 321 -6.87 9.82 -41.03
C ARG A 321 -7.29 8.37 -40.85
N LEU A 322 -6.55 7.49 -41.55
CA LEU A 322 -6.70 6.03 -41.47
C LEU A 322 -5.33 5.42 -41.25
N GLY A 323 -5.21 4.51 -40.31
CA GLY A 323 -3.92 3.87 -40.10
C GLY A 323 -3.87 2.97 -38.89
N GLY A 324 -2.66 2.71 -38.43
CA GLY A 324 -2.45 1.85 -37.28
C GLY A 324 -1.08 1.99 -36.62
N GLU A 325 -1.00 1.44 -35.43
CA GLU A 325 0.19 1.42 -34.59
C GLU A 325 0.40 0.01 -34.03
N VAL A 326 1.64 -0.42 -33.99
CA VAL A 326 2.09 -1.63 -33.30
C VAL A 326 3.06 -1.20 -32.19
N SER A 327 2.79 -1.60 -30.97
CA SER A 327 3.64 -1.39 -29.82
C SER A 327 4.16 -2.73 -29.31
N LEU A 328 5.47 -2.86 -29.21
CA LEU A 328 6.19 -4.04 -28.75
C LEU A 328 6.97 -3.68 -27.48
N PRO A 329 6.41 -3.91 -26.28
CA PRO A 329 7.12 -3.67 -25.04
C PRO A 329 8.28 -4.65 -24.89
N HIS A 330 9.29 -4.25 -24.15
CA HIS A 330 10.52 -5.02 -23.88
C HIS A 330 11.25 -5.52 -25.13
N TRP A 331 11.23 -4.71 -26.21
CA TRP A 331 11.86 -5.08 -27.47
C TRP A 331 13.37 -5.26 -27.33
N ARG A 332 13.84 -6.50 -27.48
CA ARG A 332 15.23 -6.96 -27.34
C ARG A 332 15.86 -6.77 -25.97
N LYS A 333 15.38 -5.83 -25.14
CA LYS A 333 15.85 -5.58 -23.78
C LYS A 333 14.67 -5.16 -22.91
N PRO A 334 14.63 -5.56 -21.64
CA PRO A 334 13.66 -5.05 -20.67
C PRO A 334 13.64 -3.50 -20.63
N GLY A 335 12.46 -2.93 -20.46
CA GLY A 335 12.26 -1.47 -20.40
C GLY A 335 12.25 -0.73 -21.74
N ARG A 336 12.57 -1.37 -22.88
CA ARG A 336 12.55 -0.75 -24.19
C ARG A 336 11.28 -1.07 -24.95
N THR A 337 10.53 -0.07 -25.39
CA THR A 337 9.36 -0.24 -26.26
C THR A 337 9.67 0.20 -27.68
N LEU A 338 9.42 -0.67 -28.67
CA LEU A 338 9.40 -0.33 -30.08
C LEU A 338 7.97 0.00 -30.48
N ARG A 339 7.77 1.20 -31.05
CA ARG A 339 6.49 1.61 -31.65
C ARG A 339 6.68 1.86 -33.13
N LEU A 340 5.81 1.29 -33.93
CA LEU A 340 5.74 1.49 -35.37
C LEU A 340 4.34 1.97 -35.72
N SER A 341 4.23 3.12 -36.38
CA SER A 341 2.93 3.66 -36.80
C SER A 341 2.96 4.08 -38.25
N SER A 342 1.82 3.93 -38.91
CA SER A 342 1.60 4.39 -40.28
C SER A 342 0.20 4.92 -40.42
N TYR A 343 0.05 6.13 -40.95
CA TYR A 343 -1.21 6.81 -41.14
C TYR A 343 -1.27 7.42 -42.54
N LEU A 344 -2.41 7.24 -43.21
CA LEU A 344 -2.81 8.06 -44.35
C LEU A 344 -3.60 9.25 -43.80
N VAL A 345 -3.19 10.43 -44.12
CA VAL A 345 -3.81 11.69 -43.61
C VAL A 345 -4.28 12.49 -44.84
N ASN A 346 -5.53 12.97 -44.77
CA ASN A 346 -6.05 13.98 -45.68
C ASN A 346 -6.50 15.18 -44.85
N GLU A 347 -5.78 16.28 -45.03
CA GLU A 347 -6.01 17.52 -44.31
C GLU A 347 -6.39 18.60 -45.30
N GLN A 348 -7.54 19.27 -45.09
CA GLN A 348 -8.00 20.39 -45.88
C GLN A 348 -8.04 21.64 -44.97
N THR A 349 -7.04 22.46 -45.14
CA THR A 349 -6.94 23.77 -44.47
C THR A 349 -7.32 24.85 -45.46
N ASP A 350 -8.31 25.69 -45.16
CA ASP A 350 -8.57 26.89 -45.92
C ASP A 350 -7.39 27.85 -45.68
N ALA A 351 -6.50 27.95 -46.66
CA ALA A 351 -5.48 29.00 -46.64
C ALA A 351 -6.13 30.34 -46.97
N TYR A 352 -5.99 31.31 -46.07
CA TYR A 352 -6.36 32.69 -46.30
C TYR A 352 -5.45 33.32 -47.34
#